data_92b74c6e96044780c8eb982decb701ee
#
_entry.id   92b74c6e96044780c8eb982decb701ee
#
_cell.length_a   1.000
_cell.length_b   1.000
_cell.length_c   1.000
_cell.angle_alpha   90.00
_cell.angle_beta   90.00
_cell.angle_gamma   90.00
#
_symmetry.space_group_name_H-M   'P 1'
#
loop_
_entity.id
_entity.type
_entity.pdbx_description
1 polymer ?
#
loop_
_entity_poly.entity_id
_entity_poly.type
_entity_poly.pdbx_seq_one_letter_code
_entity_poly.pdbx_strand_id
1 'polypeptide(L)'
;MTKKTSLDMARITGETAWIPGMIDSHFHSQALADQGIDPRKLLEELARHGMGPLVDVAITPEDTARTGDLPAHYPGLYRSCGLHPVASGRQDWRDALDLIGRNLSEGTFSALGETGLDWYRAYAPRERQQEIFQAQLSLASSHNLPVIVHNREADQDCLEALRKADLPRGGIMHCFSSPPDRVAAFLDEGMYISFAGNITFPSARELREALLRVPADRLLLETDAPFLSPHPHRGRLNHPAMVAFTYATVADLRGQHLQDLVRQVAANLEALLGEAPLNTSRGG
;
A
#
# COMPACT_ATOMS: atom_id res chain seq x y z
N MET A 1 -17.25 -26.88 6.41
CA MET A 1 -17.60 -25.70 7.23
C MET A 1 -17.20 -24.47 6.44
N THR A 2 -18.14 -23.85 5.74
CA THR A 2 -17.92 -22.60 4.98
C THR A 2 -17.67 -21.47 5.98
N LYS A 3 -16.41 -21.02 6.09
CA LYS A 3 -16.09 -19.78 6.79
C LYS A 3 -16.90 -18.66 6.10
N LYS A 4 -17.77 -18.00 6.83
CA LYS A 4 -18.44 -16.77 6.37
C LYS A 4 -17.35 -15.71 6.12
N THR A 5 -16.99 -15.53 4.88
CA THR A 5 -16.05 -14.50 4.39
C THR A 5 -16.83 -13.25 3.95
N SER A 6 -17.86 -12.87 4.68
CA SER A 6 -18.52 -11.58 4.47
C SER A 6 -17.86 -10.53 5.33
N LEU A 7 -17.58 -9.37 4.75
CA LEU A 7 -17.21 -8.16 5.45
C LEU A 7 -18.24 -7.87 6.55
N ASP A 8 -17.83 -7.84 7.81
CA ASP A 8 -18.72 -7.51 8.93
C ASP A 8 -18.58 -6.02 9.28
N MET A 9 -19.14 -5.17 8.41
CA MET A 9 -19.13 -3.72 8.63
C MET A 9 -19.87 -3.32 9.91
N ALA A 10 -20.94 -4.02 10.28
CA ALA A 10 -21.68 -3.75 11.53
C ALA A 10 -20.76 -3.92 12.74
N ARG A 11 -19.86 -4.91 12.71
CA ARG A 11 -18.88 -5.12 13.74
C ARG A 11 -17.83 -4.01 13.76
N ILE A 12 -17.28 -3.62 12.59
CA ILE A 12 -16.27 -2.55 12.50
C ILE A 12 -16.85 -1.26 13.05
N THR A 13 -18.02 -0.85 12.58
CA THR A 13 -18.68 0.38 13.03
C THR A 13 -19.16 0.33 14.48
N GLY A 14 -19.33 -0.86 15.05
CA GLY A 14 -19.63 -1.04 16.47
C GLY A 14 -18.40 -0.99 17.38
N GLU A 15 -17.20 -1.25 16.83
CA GLU A 15 -15.95 -1.31 17.59
C GLU A 15 -15.06 -0.06 17.40
N THR A 16 -15.21 0.66 16.27
CA THR A 16 -14.44 1.88 15.95
C THR A 16 -15.26 2.85 15.11
N ALA A 17 -14.83 4.12 15.06
CA ALA A 17 -15.48 5.13 14.24
C ALA A 17 -15.19 4.89 12.74
N TRP A 18 -16.24 4.87 11.95
CA TRP A 18 -16.17 4.82 10.49
C TRP A 18 -16.57 6.17 9.91
N ILE A 19 -15.72 6.74 9.06
CA ILE A 19 -16.01 7.96 8.32
C ILE A 19 -15.97 7.65 6.84
N PRO A 20 -17.03 7.91 6.07
CA PRO A 20 -16.99 7.82 4.62
C PRO A 20 -15.83 8.64 4.03
N GLY A 21 -15.16 8.10 3.03
CA GLY A 21 -13.95 8.70 2.44
C GLY A 21 -12.63 8.22 3.04
N MET A 22 -12.64 7.36 4.07
CA MET A 22 -11.42 6.66 4.49
C MET A 22 -10.80 5.92 3.31
N ILE A 23 -9.51 6.12 3.09
CA ILE A 23 -8.73 5.43 2.04
C ILE A 23 -7.92 4.29 2.64
N ASP A 24 -7.50 3.36 1.80
CA ASP A 24 -6.47 2.37 2.12
C ASP A 24 -5.37 2.45 1.05
N SER A 25 -4.20 2.95 1.44
CA SER A 25 -3.10 3.17 0.49
C SER A 25 -2.32 1.92 0.14
N HIS A 26 -2.67 0.74 0.70
CA HIS A 26 -1.98 -0.51 0.39
C HIS A 26 -2.76 -1.74 0.87
N PHE A 27 -3.25 -2.52 -0.07
CA PHE A 27 -3.77 -3.87 0.17
C PHE A 27 -3.49 -4.78 -1.02
N HIS A 28 -3.60 -6.10 -0.82
CA HIS A 28 -3.33 -7.11 -1.84
C HIS A 28 -4.60 -7.90 -2.14
N SER A 29 -5.33 -7.51 -3.17
CA SER A 29 -6.58 -8.19 -3.56
C SER A 29 -6.35 -9.65 -3.92
N GLN A 30 -5.23 -9.97 -4.60
CA GLN A 30 -4.88 -11.32 -4.96
C GLN A 30 -4.59 -12.20 -3.74
N ALA A 31 -3.85 -11.68 -2.76
CA ALA A 31 -3.58 -12.42 -1.52
C ALA A 31 -4.86 -12.66 -0.70
N LEU A 32 -5.83 -11.74 -0.77
CA LEU A 32 -7.17 -11.94 -0.21
C LEU A 32 -7.93 -13.06 -0.94
N ALA A 33 -7.86 -13.09 -2.27
CA ALA A 33 -8.48 -14.14 -3.09
C ALA A 33 -7.90 -15.53 -2.76
N ASP A 34 -6.59 -15.63 -2.59
CA ASP A 34 -5.90 -16.87 -2.20
C ASP A 34 -6.31 -17.37 -0.80
N GLN A 35 -6.85 -16.47 0.05
CA GLN A 35 -7.43 -16.81 1.34
C GLN A 35 -8.95 -17.03 1.30
N GLY A 36 -9.55 -17.06 0.10
CA GLY A 36 -10.96 -17.38 -0.13
C GLY A 36 -11.91 -16.19 0.02
N ILE A 37 -11.39 -14.96 0.04
CA ILE A 37 -12.22 -13.75 -0.09
C ILE A 37 -12.38 -13.43 -1.57
N ASP A 38 -13.61 -13.19 -2.01
CA ASP A 38 -13.89 -12.67 -3.34
C ASP A 38 -13.64 -11.15 -3.38
N PRO A 39 -12.57 -10.68 -4.08
CA PRO A 39 -12.23 -9.26 -4.08
C PRO A 39 -13.32 -8.38 -4.70
N ARG A 40 -14.05 -8.88 -5.71
CA ARG A 40 -15.14 -8.12 -6.37
C ARG A 40 -16.24 -7.78 -5.37
N LYS A 41 -16.72 -8.81 -4.65
CA LYS A 41 -17.76 -8.63 -3.62
C LYS A 41 -17.29 -7.76 -2.48
N LEU A 42 -16.03 -7.91 -2.07
CA LEU A 42 -15.43 -7.07 -1.04
C LEU A 42 -15.44 -5.60 -1.48
N LEU A 43 -14.96 -5.30 -2.67
CA LEU A 43 -14.90 -3.94 -3.21
C LEU A 43 -16.28 -3.31 -3.38
N GLU A 44 -17.25 -4.06 -3.90
CA GLU A 44 -18.64 -3.60 -4.00
C GLU A 44 -19.25 -3.28 -2.62
N GLU A 45 -18.89 -4.06 -1.59
CA GLU A 45 -19.35 -3.80 -0.23
C GLU A 45 -18.70 -2.57 0.38
N LEU A 46 -17.39 -2.39 0.20
CA LEU A 46 -16.67 -1.20 0.61
C LEU A 46 -17.24 0.06 -0.03
N ALA A 47 -17.54 0.01 -1.34
CA ALA A 47 -18.17 1.12 -2.06
C ALA A 47 -19.53 1.49 -1.46
N ARG A 48 -20.37 0.50 -1.14
CA ARG A 48 -21.68 0.72 -0.50
C ARG A 48 -21.60 1.40 0.85
N HIS A 49 -20.49 1.23 1.57
CA HIS A 49 -20.25 1.88 2.85
C HIS A 49 -19.46 3.20 2.72
N GLY A 50 -19.24 3.68 1.49
CA GLY A 50 -18.60 4.97 1.23
C GLY A 50 -17.09 4.98 1.49
N MET A 51 -16.42 3.83 1.39
CA MET A 51 -14.96 3.79 1.42
C MET A 51 -14.38 4.70 0.32
N GLY A 52 -13.33 5.43 0.62
CA GLY A 52 -12.61 6.27 -0.32
C GLY A 52 -11.71 5.47 -1.26
N PRO A 53 -10.84 6.15 -2.02
CA PRO A 53 -9.91 5.47 -2.92
C PRO A 53 -9.08 4.38 -2.25
N LEU A 54 -8.78 3.33 -3.00
CA LEU A 54 -8.01 2.16 -2.57
C LEU A 54 -6.82 1.94 -3.50
N VAL A 55 -5.72 1.41 -2.99
CA VAL A 55 -4.56 1.02 -3.80
C VAL A 55 -4.38 -0.50 -3.74
N ASP A 56 -4.71 -1.18 -4.84
CA ASP A 56 -4.48 -2.62 -5.02
C ASP A 56 -3.04 -2.85 -5.49
N VAL A 57 -2.24 -3.47 -4.65
CA VAL A 57 -0.80 -3.60 -4.84
C VAL A 57 -0.43 -5.02 -5.25
N ALA A 58 0.22 -5.15 -6.41
CA ALA A 58 0.70 -6.43 -6.91
C ALA A 58 1.98 -6.87 -6.17
N ILE A 59 2.07 -8.15 -5.84
CA ILE A 59 3.28 -8.81 -5.31
C ILE A 59 4.17 -9.27 -6.48
N THR A 60 3.54 -9.72 -7.56
CA THR A 60 4.20 -10.12 -8.81
C THR A 60 3.50 -9.48 -10.01
N PRO A 61 4.18 -9.30 -11.16
CA PRO A 61 3.53 -8.73 -12.34
C PRO A 61 2.40 -9.62 -12.90
N GLU A 62 2.41 -10.91 -12.60
CA GLU A 62 1.34 -11.84 -13.00
C GLU A 62 0.03 -11.60 -12.24
N ASP A 63 0.09 -11.06 -11.02
CA ASP A 63 -1.10 -10.73 -10.22
C ASP A 63 -1.98 -9.70 -10.93
N THR A 64 -1.37 -8.80 -11.70
CA THR A 64 -2.10 -7.75 -12.43
C THR A 64 -3.11 -8.30 -13.44
N ALA A 65 -2.82 -9.44 -14.07
CA ALA A 65 -3.74 -10.10 -14.98
C ALA A 65 -4.93 -10.75 -14.23
N ARG A 66 -4.70 -11.24 -13.02
CA ARG A 66 -5.73 -11.88 -12.18
C ARG A 66 -6.72 -10.88 -11.59
N THR A 67 -6.32 -9.61 -11.45
CA THR A 67 -7.08 -8.53 -10.84
C THR A 67 -7.50 -7.44 -11.84
N GLY A 68 -7.33 -7.71 -13.14
CA GLY A 68 -7.50 -6.72 -14.22
C GLY A 68 -8.91 -6.14 -14.33
N ASP A 69 -9.93 -6.86 -13.90
CA ASP A 69 -11.33 -6.44 -13.94
C ASP A 69 -11.81 -5.70 -12.69
N LEU A 70 -11.01 -5.67 -11.60
CA LEU A 70 -11.41 -5.05 -10.34
C LEU A 70 -11.80 -3.56 -10.45
N PRO A 71 -11.16 -2.73 -11.31
CA PRO A 71 -11.58 -1.34 -11.48
C PRO A 71 -13.04 -1.18 -11.93
N ALA A 72 -13.61 -2.18 -12.61
CA ALA A 72 -15.03 -2.17 -12.98
C ALA A 72 -15.98 -2.31 -11.76
N HIS A 73 -15.49 -2.87 -10.66
CA HIS A 73 -16.23 -3.10 -9.41
C HIS A 73 -16.05 -1.98 -8.38
N TYR A 74 -14.99 -1.15 -8.54
CA TYR A 74 -14.68 -0.09 -7.59
C TYR A 74 -14.13 1.15 -8.31
N PRO A 75 -14.98 2.17 -8.56
CA PRO A 75 -14.49 3.47 -9.01
C PRO A 75 -13.54 4.09 -7.96
N GLY A 76 -12.35 4.47 -8.37
CA GLY A 76 -11.34 4.96 -7.42
C GLY A 76 -10.35 3.90 -6.98
N LEU A 77 -10.27 2.75 -7.66
CA LEU A 77 -9.24 1.76 -7.44
C LEU A 77 -7.97 2.13 -8.22
N TYR A 78 -6.96 2.57 -7.51
CA TYR A 78 -5.60 2.65 -8.04
C TYR A 78 -4.97 1.26 -8.07
N ARG A 79 -4.07 1.03 -9.01
CA ARG A 79 -3.36 -0.25 -9.15
C ARG A 79 -1.88 -0.02 -9.32
N SER A 80 -1.09 -0.94 -8.80
CA SER A 80 0.36 -0.99 -9.05
C SER A 80 0.78 -2.26 -9.77
N CYS A 81 1.97 -2.23 -10.36
CA CYS A 81 2.63 -3.38 -10.96
C CYS A 81 4.09 -3.38 -10.53
N GLY A 82 4.57 -4.47 -9.95
CA GLY A 82 5.93 -4.60 -9.45
C GLY A 82 6.32 -6.05 -9.13
N LEU A 83 7.55 -6.19 -8.64
CA LEU A 83 8.11 -7.46 -8.16
C LEU A 83 8.62 -7.26 -6.74
N HIS A 84 7.83 -7.73 -5.77
CA HIS A 84 8.15 -7.68 -4.34
C HIS A 84 9.40 -8.54 -4.01
N PRO A 85 10.21 -8.18 -3.00
CA PRO A 85 11.36 -8.97 -2.56
C PRO A 85 11.07 -10.46 -2.31
N VAL A 86 9.87 -10.84 -1.88
CA VAL A 86 9.47 -12.25 -1.69
C VAL A 86 9.66 -13.09 -2.96
N ALA A 87 9.50 -12.48 -4.12
CA ALA A 87 9.64 -13.13 -5.42
C ALA A 87 11.03 -12.95 -6.06
N SER A 88 11.97 -12.28 -5.38
CA SER A 88 13.31 -12.01 -5.92
C SER A 88 14.17 -13.27 -6.13
N GLY A 89 13.80 -14.37 -5.47
CA GLY A 89 14.47 -15.68 -5.64
C GLY A 89 14.11 -16.43 -6.92
N ARG A 90 13.11 -15.97 -7.67
CA ARG A 90 12.70 -16.61 -8.94
C ARG A 90 13.82 -16.57 -9.99
N GLN A 91 13.93 -17.62 -10.82
CA GLN A 91 14.99 -17.69 -11.83
C GLN A 91 14.71 -16.78 -13.04
N ASP A 92 13.44 -16.58 -13.36
CA ASP A 92 12.92 -15.76 -14.45
C ASP A 92 12.64 -14.29 -14.05
N TRP A 93 13.36 -13.77 -13.08
CA TRP A 93 13.14 -12.42 -12.58
C TRP A 93 13.37 -11.32 -13.65
N ARG A 94 14.24 -11.59 -14.67
CA ARG A 94 14.43 -10.66 -15.79
C ARG A 94 13.20 -10.62 -16.69
N ASP A 95 12.61 -11.76 -16.97
CA ASP A 95 11.36 -11.85 -17.74
C ASP A 95 10.21 -11.15 -16.98
N ALA A 96 10.22 -11.23 -15.64
CA ALA A 96 9.27 -10.51 -14.81
C ALA A 96 9.47 -8.99 -14.91
N LEU A 97 10.71 -8.48 -14.93
CA LEU A 97 10.97 -7.04 -15.15
C LEU A 97 10.50 -6.59 -16.54
N ASP A 98 10.73 -7.40 -17.57
CA ASP A 98 10.24 -7.11 -18.91
C ASP A 98 8.69 -7.10 -18.95
N LEU A 99 8.05 -7.99 -18.20
CA LEU A 99 6.59 -8.00 -18.07
C LEU A 99 6.08 -6.73 -17.35
N ILE A 100 6.76 -6.29 -16.29
CA ILE A 100 6.45 -5.01 -15.62
C ILE A 100 6.52 -3.87 -16.64
N GLY A 101 7.60 -3.75 -17.39
CA GLY A 101 7.76 -2.71 -18.40
C GLY A 101 6.64 -2.70 -19.44
N ARG A 102 6.22 -3.87 -19.93
CA ARG A 102 5.07 -4.00 -20.84
C ARG A 102 3.77 -3.56 -20.19
N ASN A 103 3.48 -4.04 -18.97
CA ASN A 103 2.27 -3.68 -18.24
C ASN A 103 2.19 -2.17 -17.98
N LEU A 104 3.28 -1.53 -17.56
CA LEU A 104 3.32 -0.08 -17.32
C LEU A 104 3.09 0.71 -18.61
N SER A 105 3.54 0.21 -19.75
CA SER A 105 3.33 0.86 -21.05
C SER A 105 1.85 0.87 -21.50
N GLU A 106 0.99 0.05 -20.91
CA GLU A 106 -0.47 0.10 -21.13
C GLU A 106 -1.14 1.32 -20.50
N GLY A 107 -0.46 2.02 -19.57
CA GLY A 107 -0.95 3.24 -18.94
C GLY A 107 -2.11 3.04 -17.95
N THR A 108 -2.33 1.82 -17.48
CA THR A 108 -3.43 1.46 -16.58
C THR A 108 -3.03 1.39 -15.11
N PHE A 109 -1.76 1.62 -14.79
CA PHE A 109 -1.20 1.57 -13.46
C PHE A 109 -0.85 2.98 -12.95
N SER A 110 -1.14 3.23 -11.68
CA SER A 110 -0.93 4.52 -11.01
C SER A 110 0.40 4.60 -10.27
N ALA A 111 1.05 3.47 -10.03
CA ALA A 111 2.35 3.37 -9.37
C ALA A 111 3.12 2.14 -9.83
N LEU A 112 4.44 2.15 -9.70
CA LEU A 112 5.25 0.95 -9.73
C LEU A 112 5.41 0.41 -8.31
N GLY A 113 5.10 -0.84 -8.11
CA GLY A 113 5.21 -1.52 -6.80
C GLY A 113 4.35 -2.79 -6.73
N GLU A 114 4.55 -3.55 -5.72
CA GLU A 114 5.47 -3.37 -4.61
C GLU A 114 6.89 -3.75 -5.04
N THR A 115 7.87 -2.96 -4.63
CA THR A 115 9.29 -3.21 -4.88
C THR A 115 10.11 -2.83 -3.65
N GLY A 116 11.36 -3.21 -3.54
CA GLY A 116 12.21 -2.82 -2.41
C GLY A 116 13.14 -3.90 -1.90
N LEU A 117 13.46 -3.85 -0.60
CA LEU A 117 14.44 -4.70 0.04
C LEU A 117 13.91 -5.31 1.36
N ASP A 118 14.21 -6.60 1.57
CA ASP A 118 13.88 -7.30 2.81
C ASP A 118 15.13 -8.08 3.29
N TRP A 119 15.82 -7.54 4.29
CA TRP A 119 16.98 -8.19 4.90
C TRP A 119 16.61 -9.16 6.01
N TYR A 120 15.38 -9.07 6.53
CA TYR A 120 14.90 -9.96 7.57
C TYR A 120 14.57 -11.36 7.05
N ARG A 121 13.89 -11.45 5.91
CA ARG A 121 13.44 -12.72 5.32
C ARG A 121 14.46 -13.39 4.42
N ALA A 122 15.43 -12.64 3.89
CA ALA A 122 16.50 -13.15 3.02
C ALA A 122 15.99 -14.04 1.86
N TYR A 123 14.95 -13.59 1.16
CA TYR A 123 14.31 -14.32 0.05
C TYR A 123 15.25 -14.64 -1.12
N ALA A 124 16.29 -13.82 -1.30
CA ALA A 124 17.37 -13.99 -2.28
C ALA A 124 18.65 -13.31 -1.74
N PRO A 125 19.83 -13.57 -2.34
CA PRO A 125 21.04 -12.79 -2.05
C PRO A 125 20.77 -11.29 -2.14
N ARG A 126 21.42 -10.51 -1.27
CA ARG A 126 21.22 -9.05 -1.18
C ARG A 126 21.47 -8.35 -2.52
N GLU A 127 22.52 -8.74 -3.20
CA GLU A 127 22.90 -8.20 -4.51
C GLU A 127 21.78 -8.40 -5.55
N ARG A 128 21.09 -9.56 -5.50
CA ARG A 128 19.95 -9.83 -6.37
C ARG A 128 18.76 -8.92 -6.05
N GLN A 129 18.42 -8.76 -4.79
CA GLN A 129 17.34 -7.87 -4.40
C GLN A 129 17.65 -6.43 -4.80
N GLN A 130 18.90 -5.97 -4.60
CA GLN A 130 19.35 -4.64 -5.00
C GLN A 130 19.30 -4.44 -6.53
N GLU A 131 19.73 -5.44 -7.32
CA GLU A 131 19.66 -5.40 -8.80
C GLU A 131 18.20 -5.25 -9.27
N ILE A 132 17.29 -6.05 -8.70
CA ILE A 132 15.87 -6.02 -9.04
C ILE A 132 15.24 -4.68 -8.60
N PHE A 133 15.56 -4.19 -7.41
CA PHE A 133 15.04 -2.92 -6.91
C PHE A 133 15.49 -1.75 -7.80
N GLN A 134 16.79 -1.67 -8.11
CA GLN A 134 17.34 -0.62 -8.97
C GLN A 134 16.73 -0.63 -10.37
N ALA A 135 16.52 -1.82 -10.96
CA ALA A 135 15.88 -1.94 -12.26
C ALA A 135 14.42 -1.42 -12.23
N GLN A 136 13.69 -1.70 -11.16
CA GLN A 136 12.32 -1.20 -10.99
C GLN A 136 12.27 0.30 -10.75
N LEU A 137 13.20 0.87 -9.96
CA LEU A 137 13.30 2.33 -9.82
C LEU A 137 13.55 3.02 -11.18
N SER A 138 14.39 2.43 -12.03
CA SER A 138 14.63 2.92 -13.39
C SER A 138 13.38 2.84 -14.28
N LEU A 139 12.59 1.77 -14.15
CA LEU A 139 11.31 1.65 -14.85
C LEU A 139 10.31 2.71 -14.37
N ALA A 140 10.21 2.95 -13.05
CA ALA A 140 9.32 3.97 -12.49
C ALA A 140 9.68 5.37 -13.02
N SER A 141 10.97 5.71 -13.03
CA SER A 141 11.48 6.95 -13.60
C SER A 141 11.09 7.10 -15.06
N SER A 142 11.35 6.08 -15.89
CA SER A 142 11.09 6.13 -17.35
C SER A 142 9.60 6.25 -17.70
N HIS A 143 8.71 5.77 -16.82
CA HIS A 143 7.25 5.87 -16.97
C HIS A 143 6.64 7.06 -16.20
N ASN A 144 7.46 7.86 -15.52
CA ASN A 144 7.02 8.98 -14.67
C ASN A 144 5.96 8.55 -13.63
N LEU A 145 6.20 7.41 -12.97
CA LEU A 145 5.32 6.84 -11.95
C LEU A 145 5.93 6.96 -10.56
N PRO A 146 5.13 7.20 -9.51
CA PRO A 146 5.59 7.05 -8.14
C PRO A 146 5.84 5.57 -7.82
N VAL A 147 6.69 5.32 -6.79
CA VAL A 147 7.01 3.95 -6.36
C VAL A 147 6.35 3.60 -5.04
N ILE A 148 5.99 2.32 -4.84
CA ILE A 148 5.55 1.78 -3.55
C ILE A 148 6.66 0.86 -3.05
N VAL A 149 7.32 1.27 -1.95
CA VAL A 149 8.56 0.68 -1.48
C VAL A 149 8.35 -0.14 -0.22
N HIS A 150 8.69 -1.41 -0.32
CA HIS A 150 8.89 -2.32 0.80
C HIS A 150 10.28 -2.11 1.38
N ASN A 151 10.35 -1.88 2.69
CA ASN A 151 11.61 -1.76 3.40
C ASN A 151 11.57 -2.51 4.72
N ARG A 152 12.38 -3.55 4.84
CA ARG A 152 12.46 -4.31 6.08
C ARG A 152 13.91 -4.57 6.48
N GLU A 153 14.37 -3.89 7.56
CA GLU A 153 15.75 -3.95 8.05
C GLU A 153 16.81 -3.54 7.00
N ALA A 154 16.41 -2.73 5.99
CA ALA A 154 17.22 -2.36 4.83
C ALA A 154 17.34 -0.83 4.63
N ASP A 155 17.10 -0.03 5.67
CA ASP A 155 16.98 1.44 5.59
C ASP A 155 18.10 2.11 4.80
N GLN A 156 19.34 1.76 5.10
CA GLN A 156 20.50 2.40 4.47
C GLN A 156 20.55 2.10 2.97
N ASP A 157 20.38 0.82 2.60
CA ASP A 157 20.44 0.40 1.19
C ASP A 157 19.22 0.93 0.39
N CYS A 158 18.04 1.00 1.02
CA CYS A 158 16.86 1.64 0.42
C CYS A 158 17.11 3.13 0.16
N LEU A 159 17.60 3.88 1.15
CA LEU A 159 17.91 5.29 1.00
C LEU A 159 18.98 5.54 -0.08
N GLU A 160 20.02 4.71 -0.13
CA GLU A 160 21.05 4.83 -1.17
C GLU A 160 20.49 4.56 -2.58
N ALA A 161 19.59 3.59 -2.71
CA ALA A 161 18.94 3.30 -3.99
C ALA A 161 18.02 4.45 -4.43
N LEU A 162 17.21 4.98 -3.51
CA LEU A 162 16.31 6.12 -3.78
C LEU A 162 17.08 7.37 -4.17
N ARG A 163 18.17 7.71 -3.47
CA ARG A 163 19.04 8.87 -3.80
C ARG A 163 19.69 8.79 -5.17
N LYS A 164 19.99 7.59 -5.63
CA LYS A 164 20.58 7.36 -6.96
C LYS A 164 19.55 7.36 -8.09
N ALA A 165 18.29 7.16 -7.72
CA ALA A 165 17.20 7.11 -8.69
C ALA A 165 16.66 8.51 -8.96
N ASP A 166 16.37 8.81 -10.22
CA ASP A 166 15.63 10.02 -10.60
C ASP A 166 14.12 9.71 -10.52
N LEU A 167 13.51 10.04 -9.40
CA LEU A 167 12.10 9.77 -9.11
C LEU A 167 11.30 11.07 -8.97
N PRO A 168 10.95 11.73 -10.05
CA PRO A 168 10.29 13.04 -10.01
C PRO A 168 8.91 13.00 -9.34
N ARG A 169 8.29 11.83 -9.24
CA ARG A 169 7.01 11.59 -8.57
C ARG A 169 7.17 11.11 -7.12
N GLY A 170 8.42 10.84 -6.64
CA GLY A 170 8.63 10.25 -5.32
C GLY A 170 7.95 8.89 -5.16
N GLY A 171 7.32 8.66 -4.01
CA GLY A 171 6.64 7.39 -3.77
C GLY A 171 6.08 7.24 -2.36
N ILE A 172 5.81 5.99 -1.97
CA ILE A 172 5.29 5.59 -0.67
C ILE A 172 6.29 4.65 0.00
N MET A 173 6.76 4.99 1.19
CA MET A 173 7.33 4.01 2.12
C MET A 173 6.16 3.31 2.79
N HIS A 174 5.73 2.16 2.23
CA HIS A 174 4.59 1.43 2.77
C HIS A 174 4.95 0.73 4.08
N CYS A 175 3.97 0.52 4.93
CA CYS A 175 4.08 -0.20 6.20
C CYS A 175 5.33 0.22 7.02
N PHE A 176 5.54 1.54 7.12
CA PHE A 176 6.76 2.10 7.72
C PHE A 176 7.06 1.46 9.07
N SER A 177 8.26 0.93 9.22
CA SER A 177 8.70 0.22 10.42
C SER A 177 10.12 0.58 10.85
N SER A 178 10.71 1.55 10.19
CA SER A 178 12.05 2.06 10.51
C SER A 178 12.05 2.93 11.78
N PRO A 179 13.21 3.13 12.44
CA PRO A 179 13.35 4.01 13.57
C PRO A 179 12.91 5.45 13.27
N PRO A 180 12.44 6.21 14.29
CA PRO A 180 11.91 7.58 14.10
C PRO A 180 12.89 8.57 13.48
N ASP A 181 14.18 8.39 13.64
CA ASP A 181 15.24 9.24 13.07
C ASP A 181 15.42 9.05 11.55
N ARG A 182 14.87 7.99 10.99
CA ARG A 182 14.87 7.73 9.53
C ARG A 182 13.78 8.45 8.77
N VAL A 183 12.74 8.93 9.44
CA VAL A 183 11.59 9.59 8.79
C VAL A 183 12.05 10.75 7.90
N ALA A 184 12.87 11.67 8.42
CA ALA A 184 13.32 12.83 7.65
C ALA A 184 14.08 12.43 6.38
N ALA A 185 14.95 11.42 6.46
CA ALA A 185 15.74 10.98 5.33
C ALA A 185 14.88 10.43 4.17
N PHE A 186 13.78 9.73 4.45
CA PHE A 186 12.85 9.27 3.42
C PHE A 186 11.97 10.40 2.88
N LEU A 187 11.58 11.36 3.74
CA LEU A 187 10.85 12.55 3.31
C LEU A 187 11.67 13.43 2.34
N ASP A 188 12.98 13.56 2.59
CA ASP A 188 13.93 14.31 1.74
C ASP A 188 14.04 13.70 0.33
N GLU A 189 13.79 12.39 0.18
CA GLU A 189 13.71 11.69 -1.10
C GLU A 189 12.31 11.74 -1.75
N GLY A 190 11.42 12.62 -1.26
CA GLY A 190 10.07 12.81 -1.82
C GLY A 190 9.07 11.72 -1.45
N MET A 191 9.37 10.90 -0.43
CA MET A 191 8.50 9.80 -0.05
C MET A 191 7.36 10.26 0.88
N TYR A 192 6.18 9.67 0.69
CA TYR A 192 5.11 9.63 1.68
C TYR A 192 5.36 8.47 2.64
N ILE A 193 4.94 8.64 3.89
CA ILE A 193 5.10 7.62 4.92
C ILE A 193 3.74 7.03 5.25
N SER A 194 3.57 5.73 5.04
CA SER A 194 2.32 5.04 5.31
C SER A 194 2.42 4.14 6.54
N PHE A 195 1.38 4.17 7.39
CA PHE A 195 1.29 3.36 8.60
C PHE A 195 0.14 2.37 8.50
N ALA A 196 0.45 1.10 8.82
CA ALA A 196 -0.51 0.00 8.84
C ALA A 196 -1.08 -0.29 10.23
N GLY A 197 -1.89 -1.34 10.32
CA GLY A 197 -2.54 -1.77 11.57
C GLY A 197 -1.60 -2.07 12.75
N ASN A 198 -0.32 -2.31 12.50
CA ASN A 198 0.70 -2.53 13.54
C ASN A 198 0.91 -1.32 14.47
N ILE A 199 0.59 -0.10 14.06
CA ILE A 199 0.66 1.09 14.92
C ILE A 199 -0.32 1.01 16.10
N THR A 200 -1.39 0.22 15.96
CA THR A 200 -2.38 -0.01 17.03
C THR A 200 -1.88 -0.93 18.14
N PHE A 201 -0.76 -1.65 17.92
CA PHE A 201 -0.25 -2.63 18.88
C PHE A 201 0.28 -1.92 20.14
N PRO A 202 0.05 -2.50 21.35
CA PRO A 202 0.57 -1.93 22.59
C PRO A 202 2.09 -1.70 22.59
N SER A 203 2.84 -2.56 21.90
CA SER A 203 4.31 -2.52 21.79
C SER A 203 4.85 -1.51 20.76
N ALA A 204 4.00 -0.83 20.00
CA ALA A 204 4.39 0.00 18.84
C ALA A 204 4.89 1.40 19.24
N ARG A 205 5.72 1.51 20.30
CA ARG A 205 6.16 2.81 20.82
C ARG A 205 7.00 3.58 19.78
N GLU A 206 8.03 2.98 19.23
CA GLU A 206 8.91 3.62 18.24
C GLU A 206 8.14 4.03 16.98
N LEU A 207 7.21 3.18 16.54
CA LEU A 207 6.37 3.47 15.38
C LEU A 207 5.47 4.69 15.62
N ARG A 208 4.94 4.86 16.84
CA ARG A 208 4.18 6.05 17.24
C ARG A 208 5.05 7.29 17.32
N GLU A 209 6.30 7.16 17.78
CA GLU A 209 7.27 8.26 17.76
C GLU A 209 7.62 8.66 16.31
N ALA A 210 7.75 7.70 15.39
CA ALA A 210 7.94 7.95 13.97
C ALA A 210 6.74 8.70 13.35
N LEU A 211 5.50 8.26 13.63
CA LEU A 211 4.28 8.91 13.18
C LEU A 211 4.24 10.41 13.53
N LEU A 212 4.65 10.77 14.74
CA LEU A 212 4.63 12.17 15.21
C LEU A 212 5.65 13.05 14.49
N ARG A 213 6.62 12.48 13.78
CA ARG A 213 7.60 13.21 12.96
C ARG A 213 7.17 13.41 11.52
N VAL A 214 6.12 12.70 11.07
CA VAL A 214 5.65 12.81 9.69
C VAL A 214 4.79 14.07 9.53
N PRO A 215 5.09 14.97 8.58
CA PRO A 215 4.23 16.12 8.26
C PRO A 215 2.83 15.67 7.82
N ALA A 216 1.82 16.49 8.06
CA ALA A 216 0.44 16.14 7.73
C ALA A 216 0.26 15.85 6.22
N ASP A 217 0.94 16.59 5.38
CA ASP A 217 0.90 16.49 3.90
C ASP A 217 1.76 15.36 3.31
N ARG A 218 2.37 14.52 4.16
CA ARG A 218 3.19 13.36 3.76
C ARG A 218 2.74 12.05 4.43
N LEU A 219 1.61 12.09 5.13
CA LEU A 219 1.06 10.94 5.85
C LEU A 219 0.08 10.15 4.99
N LEU A 220 0.25 8.83 4.93
CA LEU A 220 -0.73 7.88 4.41
C LEU A 220 -1.06 6.81 5.46
N LEU A 221 -2.20 6.17 5.29
CA LEU A 221 -2.68 5.09 6.15
C LEU A 221 -3.15 3.92 5.30
N GLU A 222 -2.89 2.71 5.78
CA GLU A 222 -3.15 1.48 5.06
C GLU A 222 -3.54 0.32 5.97
N THR A 223 -3.92 -0.80 5.35
CA THR A 223 -4.12 -2.06 6.06
C THR A 223 -2.99 -3.06 5.87
N ASP A 224 -2.34 -3.07 4.72
CA ASP A 224 -1.50 -4.18 4.24
C ASP A 224 -2.28 -5.51 4.21
N ALA A 225 -3.58 -5.44 3.94
CA ALA A 225 -4.44 -6.62 3.95
C ALA A 225 -4.05 -7.64 2.87
N PRO A 226 -4.05 -8.94 3.19
CA PRO A 226 -4.64 -9.63 4.35
C PRO A 226 -3.76 -9.70 5.61
N PHE A 227 -2.62 -9.03 5.62
CA PHE A 227 -1.63 -9.05 6.69
C PHE A 227 -1.95 -8.00 7.78
N LEU A 228 -1.20 -7.99 8.88
CA LEU A 228 -1.11 -6.93 9.91
C LEU A 228 -2.45 -6.46 10.50
N SER A 229 -3.40 -7.38 10.74
CA SER A 229 -4.66 -7.04 11.39
C SER A 229 -4.44 -6.16 12.64
N PRO A 230 -5.16 -5.03 12.76
CA PRO A 230 -5.01 -4.11 13.88
C PRO A 230 -5.43 -4.74 15.22
N HIS A 231 -5.00 -4.18 16.33
CA HIS A 231 -5.56 -4.48 17.64
C HIS A 231 -7.01 -3.93 17.72
N PRO A 232 -7.98 -4.69 18.28
CA PRO A 232 -7.84 -5.97 18.98
C PRO A 232 -7.94 -7.22 18.10
N HIS A 233 -7.87 -7.09 16.77
CA HIS A 233 -8.15 -8.18 15.82
C HIS A 233 -6.90 -8.96 15.40
N ARG A 234 -5.77 -8.78 16.06
CA ARG A 234 -4.52 -9.50 15.74
C ARG A 234 -4.74 -11.00 15.62
N GLY A 235 -4.18 -11.59 14.54
CA GLY A 235 -4.33 -13.03 14.25
C GLY A 235 -5.62 -13.41 13.52
N ARG A 236 -6.47 -12.44 13.20
CA ARG A 236 -7.62 -12.62 12.29
C ARG A 236 -7.25 -12.19 10.89
N LEU A 237 -8.09 -12.49 9.93
CA LEU A 237 -7.93 -12.01 8.56
C LEU A 237 -8.17 -10.51 8.51
N ASN A 238 -7.24 -9.79 7.88
CA ASN A 238 -7.34 -8.36 7.63
C ASN A 238 -8.06 -8.10 6.29
N HIS A 239 -8.65 -6.91 6.15
CA HIS A 239 -9.26 -6.41 4.92
C HIS A 239 -9.32 -4.87 4.94
N PRO A 240 -9.48 -4.17 3.80
CA PRO A 240 -9.36 -2.71 3.72
C PRO A 240 -10.20 -1.91 4.73
N ALA A 241 -11.42 -2.37 5.09
CA ALA A 241 -12.23 -1.65 6.08
C ALA A 241 -11.60 -1.61 7.49
N MET A 242 -10.64 -2.50 7.79
CA MET A 242 -9.93 -2.48 9.09
C MET A 242 -8.99 -1.27 9.22
N VAL A 243 -8.77 -0.52 8.16
CA VAL A 243 -8.03 0.75 8.22
C VAL A 243 -8.65 1.74 9.21
N ALA A 244 -9.95 1.62 9.49
CA ALA A 244 -10.65 2.46 10.46
C ALA A 244 -9.99 2.43 11.86
N PHE A 245 -9.45 1.29 12.28
CA PHE A 245 -8.71 1.18 13.55
C PHE A 245 -7.38 1.95 13.51
N THR A 246 -6.69 1.92 12.36
CA THR A 246 -5.47 2.70 12.13
C THR A 246 -5.78 4.19 12.18
N TYR A 247 -6.83 4.65 11.47
CA TYR A 247 -7.29 6.04 11.50
C TYR A 247 -7.64 6.52 12.91
N ALA A 248 -8.42 5.75 13.66
CA ALA A 248 -8.80 6.11 15.04
C ALA A 248 -7.57 6.27 15.93
N THR A 249 -6.63 5.33 15.85
CA THR A 249 -5.37 5.38 16.61
C THR A 249 -4.52 6.58 16.23
N VAL A 250 -4.38 6.87 14.94
CA VAL A 250 -3.57 7.99 14.44
C VAL A 250 -4.20 9.33 14.81
N ALA A 251 -5.53 9.46 14.70
CA ALA A 251 -6.25 10.66 15.11
C ALA A 251 -6.02 10.98 16.61
N ASP A 252 -6.12 9.96 17.46
CA ASP A 252 -5.88 10.08 18.90
C ASP A 252 -4.42 10.49 19.19
N LEU A 253 -3.44 9.80 18.59
CA LEU A 253 -2.01 10.09 18.79
C LEU A 253 -1.61 11.50 18.35
N ARG A 254 -2.23 12.03 17.29
CA ARG A 254 -1.95 13.36 16.75
C ARG A 254 -2.84 14.46 17.35
N GLY A 255 -3.80 14.10 18.21
CA GLY A 255 -4.79 15.05 18.75
C GLY A 255 -5.60 15.74 17.63
N GLN A 256 -5.90 15.02 16.55
CA GLN A 256 -6.57 15.54 15.37
C GLN A 256 -8.00 15.01 15.26
N HIS A 257 -8.94 15.82 14.81
CA HIS A 257 -10.27 15.31 14.49
C HIS A 257 -10.22 14.26 13.39
N LEU A 258 -10.88 13.13 13.61
CA LEU A 258 -10.85 12.00 12.69
C LEU A 258 -11.29 12.38 11.26
N GLN A 259 -12.31 13.23 11.12
CA GLN A 259 -12.79 13.67 9.81
C GLN A 259 -11.77 14.55 9.06
N ASP A 260 -10.98 15.35 9.79
CA ASP A 260 -9.91 16.15 9.19
C ASP A 260 -8.76 15.27 8.74
N LEU A 261 -8.40 14.26 9.54
CA LEU A 261 -7.42 13.25 9.16
C LEU A 261 -7.82 12.49 7.90
N VAL A 262 -9.09 12.06 7.80
CA VAL A 262 -9.61 11.37 6.61
C VAL A 262 -9.45 12.24 5.36
N ARG A 263 -9.86 13.51 5.43
CA ARG A 263 -9.69 14.45 4.31
C ARG A 263 -8.23 14.67 3.93
N GLN A 264 -7.36 14.83 4.93
CA GLN A 264 -5.93 15.06 4.69
C GLN A 264 -5.27 13.86 4.01
N VAL A 265 -5.51 12.66 4.52
CA VAL A 265 -4.90 11.44 3.98
C VAL A 265 -5.41 11.14 2.56
N ALA A 266 -6.70 11.38 2.30
CA ALA A 266 -7.25 11.25 0.95
C ALA A 266 -6.62 12.26 -0.03
N ALA A 267 -6.48 13.53 0.37
CA ALA A 267 -5.82 14.55 -0.43
C ALA A 267 -4.34 14.24 -0.69
N ASN A 268 -3.65 13.65 0.28
CA ASN A 268 -2.25 13.22 0.13
C ASN A 268 -2.12 12.10 -0.92
N LEU A 269 -3.01 11.12 -0.89
CA LEU A 269 -3.02 10.03 -1.88
C LEU A 269 -3.27 10.57 -3.29
N GLU A 270 -4.25 11.47 -3.45
CA GLU A 270 -4.58 12.11 -4.72
C GLU A 270 -3.43 12.99 -5.24
N ALA A 271 -2.77 13.75 -4.36
CA ALA A 271 -1.61 14.55 -4.73
C ALA A 271 -0.45 13.70 -5.29
N LEU A 272 -0.25 12.51 -4.75
CA LEU A 272 0.78 11.57 -5.20
C LEU A 272 0.37 10.82 -6.48
N LEU A 273 -0.81 10.20 -6.50
CA LEU A 273 -1.22 9.27 -7.55
C LEU A 273 -1.98 9.95 -8.69
N GLY A 274 -2.45 11.19 -8.49
CA GLY A 274 -3.36 11.89 -9.39
C GLY A 274 -4.83 11.56 -9.09
N GLU A 275 -5.75 12.10 -9.90
CA GLU A 275 -7.17 11.82 -9.76
C GLU A 275 -7.43 10.31 -9.84
N ALA A 276 -8.32 9.82 -8.97
CA ALA A 276 -8.70 8.42 -8.97
C ALA A 276 -9.29 8.02 -10.33
N PRO A 277 -8.93 6.83 -10.85
CA PRO A 277 -9.44 6.36 -12.13
C PRO A 277 -10.98 6.33 -12.12
N LEU A 278 -11.60 7.08 -13.02
CA LEU A 278 -13.05 7.01 -13.24
C LEU A 278 -13.35 5.77 -14.08
N ASN A 279 -14.41 5.06 -13.72
CA ASN A 279 -14.87 3.92 -14.51
C ASN A 279 -15.40 4.42 -15.88
N THR A 280 -14.57 4.40 -16.91
CA THR A 280 -14.95 4.81 -18.28
C THR A 280 -15.80 3.77 -19.01
N SER A 281 -16.16 2.66 -18.39
CA SER A 281 -16.97 1.59 -19.00
C SER A 281 -18.48 1.81 -18.78
N ARG A 282 -19.02 3.03 -19.07
CA ARG A 282 -20.42 3.24 -19.37
C ARG A 282 -20.54 3.78 -20.80
N GLY A 283 -20.68 2.89 -21.76
CA GLY A 283 -21.04 3.28 -23.11
C GLY A 283 -20.49 2.38 -24.20
N GLY A 284 -21.17 1.30 -24.48
CA GLY A 284 -20.97 0.49 -25.64
C GLY A 284 -22.06 -0.56 -25.72
#